data_e0b7ee00529d21b64f21d968e82c30d8
#
_entry.id   e0b7ee00529d21b64f21d968e82c30d8
#
_cell.length_a   1.000
_cell.length_b   1.000
_cell.length_c   1.000
_cell.angle_alpha   90.00
_cell.angle_beta   90.00
_cell.angle_gamma   90.00
#
_symmetry.space_group_name_H-M   'P 1'
#
loop_
_entity.id
_entity.type
_entity.pdbx_description
1 polymer ?
#
loop_
_entity_poly.entity_id
_entity_poly.type
_entity_poly.pdbx_seq_one_letter_code
_entity_poly.pdbx_strand_id
1 'polypeptide(L)'
;MDVLVRWEGELSNARIREVFGVQAVQSSRLLAAYMAERGEALSRATPRAPVKPSPRFDDVVPPTSADDYVRLLSGASTSLPGSDLLVDARPSLLSENPRLFADLLTACRAGTGLWIAYGSMQNPGGIERSIFPDSLVRAPRRWHMRAWCDLRKEFRDFALGRVLSYTMLDQAAPKLRRQDVDWNKFVNLKVVAHPEFGEEHQRLLRREYFAGKASLNLRVRKALASYVVQDLRLATDLKRDRPPQFQLYLENSESLGDLFSVGSVPS
;
A
#
# COMPACT_ATOMS: atom_id res chain seq x y z
N MET A 1 -19.72 0.88 3.51
CA MET A 1 -20.53 1.60 4.53
C MET A 1 -19.86 1.63 5.90
N ASP A 2 -19.22 0.55 6.35
CA ASP A 2 -18.48 0.50 7.63
C ASP A 2 -17.50 1.67 7.79
N VAL A 3 -16.74 1.98 6.74
CA VAL A 3 -15.79 3.10 6.71
C VAL A 3 -16.49 4.44 6.99
N LEU A 4 -17.64 4.71 6.36
CA LEU A 4 -18.40 5.94 6.58
C LEU A 4 -18.91 6.03 8.01
N VAL A 5 -19.54 4.96 8.52
CA VAL A 5 -20.05 4.95 9.91
C VAL A 5 -18.92 5.18 10.92
N ARG A 6 -17.75 4.56 10.70
CA ARG A 6 -16.60 4.70 11.60
C ARG A 6 -16.02 6.10 11.59
N TRP A 7 -15.83 6.70 10.42
CA TRP A 7 -15.07 7.94 10.27
C TRP A 7 -15.94 9.20 10.24
N GLU A 8 -17.22 9.08 9.88
CA GLU A 8 -18.19 10.19 9.94
C GLU A 8 -19.08 10.13 11.20
N GLY A 9 -19.08 9.01 11.93
CA GLY A 9 -19.88 8.81 13.12
C GLY A 9 -21.36 8.55 12.85
N GLU A 10 -21.80 8.65 11.59
CA GLU A 10 -23.18 8.38 11.17
C GLU A 10 -23.27 8.09 9.67
N LEU A 11 -24.39 7.49 9.25
CA LEU A 11 -24.67 7.20 7.85
C LEU A 11 -26.14 7.47 7.52
N SER A 12 -26.38 8.32 6.55
CA SER A 12 -27.72 8.64 6.02
C SER A 12 -27.92 8.12 4.59
N ASN A 13 -29.20 8.02 4.17
CA ASN A 13 -29.53 7.75 2.78
C ASN A 13 -28.98 8.82 1.81
N ALA A 14 -28.92 10.08 2.25
CA ALA A 14 -28.36 11.17 1.46
C ALA A 14 -26.85 10.90 1.23
N ARG A 15 -26.13 10.55 2.29
CA ARG A 15 -24.69 10.28 2.21
C ARG A 15 -24.37 9.06 1.35
N ILE A 16 -25.20 8.01 1.42
CA ILE A 16 -25.05 6.84 0.53
C ILE A 16 -25.20 7.24 -0.94
N ARG A 17 -26.21 8.07 -1.27
CA ARG A 17 -26.39 8.54 -2.65
C ARG A 17 -25.19 9.34 -3.13
N GLU A 18 -24.71 10.21 -2.29
CA GLU A 18 -23.59 11.10 -2.59
C GLU A 18 -22.30 10.32 -2.86
N VAL A 19 -21.94 9.41 -1.97
CA VAL A 19 -20.68 8.66 -2.06
C VAL A 19 -20.71 7.58 -3.15
N PHE A 20 -21.84 6.89 -3.30
CA PHE A 20 -21.94 5.74 -4.21
C PHE A 20 -22.69 6.04 -5.54
N GLY A 21 -23.17 7.25 -5.75
CA GLY A 21 -23.86 7.63 -6.99
C GLY A 21 -25.18 6.91 -7.22
N VAL A 22 -25.83 6.38 -6.18
CA VAL A 22 -27.05 5.56 -6.31
C VAL A 22 -28.33 6.37 -6.13
N GLN A 23 -29.46 5.87 -6.65
CA GLN A 23 -30.76 6.51 -6.54
C GLN A 23 -31.41 6.30 -5.14
N ALA A 24 -32.44 7.11 -4.81
CA ALA A 24 -33.08 7.12 -3.50
C ALA A 24 -33.62 5.74 -3.07
N VAL A 25 -34.27 5.01 -3.95
CA VAL A 25 -34.81 3.68 -3.65
C VAL A 25 -33.68 2.69 -3.36
N GLN A 26 -32.61 2.76 -4.14
CA GLN A 26 -31.44 1.89 -3.99
C GLN A 26 -30.70 2.20 -2.69
N SER A 27 -30.49 3.49 -2.34
CA SER A 27 -29.85 3.86 -1.08
C SER A 27 -30.61 3.33 0.14
N SER A 28 -31.95 3.40 0.11
CA SER A 28 -32.78 2.90 1.19
C SER A 28 -32.69 1.37 1.35
N ARG A 29 -32.65 0.63 0.24
CA ARG A 29 -32.44 -0.83 0.26
C ARG A 29 -31.04 -1.19 0.78
N LEU A 30 -30.02 -0.47 0.34
CA LEU A 30 -28.65 -0.69 0.81
C LEU A 30 -28.51 -0.42 2.30
N LEU A 31 -29.10 0.67 2.80
CA LEU A 31 -29.06 1.01 4.22
C LEU A 31 -29.84 -0.04 5.07
N ALA A 32 -30.98 -0.51 4.58
CA ALA A 32 -31.75 -1.55 5.28
C ALA A 32 -30.99 -2.88 5.33
N ALA A 33 -30.39 -3.30 4.21
CA ALA A 33 -29.55 -4.50 4.15
C ALA A 33 -28.34 -4.40 5.07
N TYR A 34 -27.68 -3.25 5.09
CA TYR A 34 -26.55 -2.98 5.97
C TYR A 34 -26.92 -3.05 7.45
N MET A 35 -28.05 -2.47 7.83
CA MET A 35 -28.55 -2.57 9.21
C MET A 35 -28.89 -4.01 9.58
N ALA A 36 -29.49 -4.78 8.66
CA ALA A 36 -29.81 -6.19 8.92
C ALA A 36 -28.53 -7.03 9.09
N GLU A 37 -27.49 -6.76 8.30
CA GLU A 37 -26.20 -7.49 8.36
C GLU A 37 -25.43 -7.17 9.65
N ARG A 38 -25.41 -5.90 10.08
CA ARG A 38 -24.62 -5.45 11.25
C ARG A 38 -25.40 -5.56 12.57
N GLY A 39 -26.72 -5.69 12.54
CA GLY A 39 -27.57 -5.91 13.70
C GLY A 39 -27.30 -4.91 14.84
N GLU A 40 -26.99 -5.43 16.02
CA GLU A 40 -26.76 -4.64 17.23
C GLU A 40 -25.50 -3.75 17.21
N ALA A 41 -24.63 -3.89 16.20
CA ALA A 41 -23.49 -3.01 16.00
C ALA A 41 -23.92 -1.60 15.57
N LEU A 42 -25.15 -1.42 15.14
CA LEU A 42 -25.71 -0.16 14.67
C LEU A 42 -26.93 0.26 15.51
N SER A 43 -27.13 1.56 15.65
CA SER A 43 -28.29 2.15 16.31
C SER A 43 -28.95 3.19 15.40
N ARG A 44 -30.27 3.36 15.57
CA ARG A 44 -31.04 4.36 14.83
C ARG A 44 -32.17 4.88 15.71
N ALA A 45 -32.17 6.18 15.96
CA ALA A 45 -33.16 6.78 16.88
C ALA A 45 -34.59 6.77 16.31
N THR A 46 -34.77 7.02 15.01
CA THR A 46 -36.06 6.97 14.31
C THR A 46 -35.86 6.44 12.90
N PRO A 47 -36.90 5.96 12.20
CA PRO A 47 -36.79 5.45 10.82
C PRO A 47 -36.19 6.44 9.82
N ARG A 48 -36.19 7.73 10.11
CA ARG A 48 -35.63 8.80 9.25
C ARG A 48 -34.28 9.33 9.74
N ALA A 49 -33.88 9.00 10.95
CA ALA A 49 -32.60 9.44 11.49
C ALA A 49 -31.43 8.74 10.79
N PRO A 50 -30.21 9.32 10.76
CA PRO A 50 -29.01 8.62 10.37
C PRO A 50 -28.76 7.40 11.27
N VAL A 51 -28.13 6.39 10.70
CA VAL A 51 -27.64 5.23 11.44
C VAL A 51 -26.32 5.60 12.10
N LYS A 52 -26.12 5.23 13.35
CA LYS A 52 -24.90 5.50 14.14
C LYS A 52 -24.27 4.22 14.63
N PRO A 53 -22.95 4.20 14.87
CA PRO A 53 -22.30 3.07 15.52
C PRO A 53 -22.82 2.92 16.96
N SER A 54 -23.06 1.69 17.39
CA SER A 54 -23.30 1.35 18.80
C SER A 54 -21.97 1.08 19.52
N PRO A 55 -21.94 0.93 20.85
CA PRO A 55 -20.74 0.52 21.56
C PRO A 55 -20.15 -0.83 21.11
N ARG A 56 -20.94 -1.67 20.44
CA ARG A 56 -20.51 -2.97 19.90
C ARG A 56 -19.96 -2.89 18.46
N PHE A 57 -19.93 -1.70 17.86
CA PHE A 57 -19.51 -1.55 16.47
C PHE A 57 -18.08 -2.06 16.24
N ASP A 58 -17.16 -1.75 17.15
CA ASP A 58 -15.76 -2.14 17.04
C ASP A 58 -15.52 -3.64 17.30
N ASP A 59 -16.44 -4.31 17.96
CA ASP A 59 -16.37 -5.78 18.17
C ASP A 59 -16.74 -6.57 16.89
N VAL A 60 -17.57 -5.98 16.03
CA VAL A 60 -18.15 -6.64 14.86
C VAL A 60 -17.48 -6.19 13.55
N VAL A 61 -17.14 -4.90 13.47
CA VAL A 61 -16.60 -4.29 12.25
C VAL A 61 -15.08 -4.23 12.32
N PRO A 62 -14.37 -4.87 11.37
CA PRO A 62 -12.91 -4.79 11.33
C PRO A 62 -12.40 -3.35 11.33
N PRO A 63 -11.26 -3.09 11.96
CA PRO A 63 -10.67 -1.76 11.97
C PRO A 63 -10.32 -1.30 10.54
N THR A 64 -10.58 -0.03 10.27
CA THR A 64 -10.21 0.65 9.02
C THR A 64 -9.35 1.87 9.34
N SER A 65 -8.50 2.26 8.41
CA SER A 65 -7.66 3.45 8.55
C SER A 65 -8.36 4.71 8.01
N ALA A 66 -7.88 5.89 8.41
CA ALA A 66 -8.30 7.14 7.78
C ALA A 66 -7.95 7.17 6.28
N ASP A 67 -6.89 6.47 5.87
CA ASP A 67 -6.53 6.32 4.46
C ASP A 67 -7.58 5.55 3.66
N ASP A 68 -8.27 4.57 4.27
CA ASP A 68 -9.38 3.87 3.61
C ASP A 68 -10.56 4.81 3.38
N TYR A 69 -10.80 5.72 4.33
CA TYR A 69 -11.82 6.74 4.21
C TYR A 69 -11.49 7.76 3.11
N VAL A 70 -10.27 8.30 3.08
CA VAL A 70 -9.81 9.20 2.02
C VAL A 70 -9.88 8.53 0.65
N ARG A 71 -9.46 7.28 0.52
CA ARG A 71 -9.57 6.51 -0.74
C ARG A 71 -11.00 6.32 -1.20
N LEU A 72 -11.92 6.05 -0.27
CA LEU A 72 -13.34 5.92 -0.59
C LEU A 72 -13.90 7.23 -1.17
N LEU A 73 -13.57 8.36 -0.55
CA LEU A 73 -14.02 9.68 -1.01
C LEU A 73 -13.40 10.09 -2.33
N SER A 74 -12.10 9.82 -2.52
CA SER A 74 -11.39 10.15 -3.77
C SER A 74 -11.88 9.36 -4.98
N GLY A 75 -12.48 8.18 -4.77
CA GLY A 75 -13.11 7.37 -5.83
C GLY A 75 -14.53 7.80 -6.17
N ALA A 76 -15.16 8.64 -5.37
CA ALA A 76 -16.48 9.19 -5.64
C ALA A 76 -16.39 10.30 -6.71
N SER A 77 -17.15 10.16 -7.79
CA SER A 77 -17.05 10.96 -9.04
C SER A 77 -17.39 12.44 -8.95
N THR A 78 -17.62 13.00 -7.80
CA THR A 78 -18.07 14.39 -7.63
C THR A 78 -17.37 15.05 -6.46
N SER A 79 -17.19 16.37 -6.54
CA SER A 79 -16.75 17.21 -5.42
C SER A 79 -17.71 17.00 -4.25
N LEU A 80 -17.36 16.08 -3.34
CA LEU A 80 -18.18 15.84 -2.16
C LEU A 80 -18.16 17.07 -1.27
N PRO A 81 -19.31 17.50 -0.72
CA PRO A 81 -19.32 18.56 0.29
C PRO A 81 -18.37 18.24 1.43
N GLY A 82 -17.43 19.15 1.69
CA GLY A 82 -16.36 18.95 2.68
C GLY A 82 -15.13 18.20 2.16
N SER A 83 -15.01 17.95 0.85
CA SER A 83 -13.79 17.36 0.24
C SER A 83 -12.57 18.28 0.39
N ASP A 84 -12.77 19.57 0.55
CA ASP A 84 -11.75 20.57 0.85
C ASP A 84 -11.24 20.52 2.31
N LEU A 85 -11.93 19.79 3.18
CA LEU A 85 -11.49 19.52 4.55
C LEU A 85 -10.47 18.38 4.64
N LEU A 86 -10.39 17.54 3.61
CA LEU A 86 -9.51 16.37 3.58
C LEU A 86 -8.63 16.45 2.33
N VAL A 87 -7.38 16.83 2.53
CA VAL A 87 -6.41 16.97 1.46
C VAL A 87 -5.36 15.87 1.57
N ASP A 88 -5.21 15.06 0.53
CA ASP A 88 -4.11 14.12 0.41
C ASP A 88 -2.87 14.85 -0.13
N ALA A 89 -1.90 15.07 0.74
CA ALA A 89 -0.64 15.72 0.39
C ALA A 89 0.35 14.78 -0.33
N ARG A 90 0.01 13.50 -0.51
CA ARG A 90 0.86 12.56 -1.24
C ARG A 90 0.83 12.90 -2.72
N PRO A 91 1.98 13.26 -3.34
CA PRO A 91 1.99 13.63 -4.75
C PRO A 91 1.71 12.41 -5.63
N SER A 92 0.84 12.56 -6.60
CA SER A 92 0.75 11.62 -7.73
C SER A 92 1.82 12.01 -8.75
N LEU A 93 2.99 11.37 -8.68
CA LEU A 93 4.14 11.73 -9.52
C LEU A 93 4.05 11.21 -10.96
N LEU A 94 3.19 10.23 -11.24
CA LEU A 94 3.09 9.57 -12.53
C LEU A 94 1.66 9.12 -12.82
N SER A 95 1.23 9.32 -14.06
CA SER A 95 0.18 8.51 -14.66
C SER A 95 0.84 7.24 -15.20
N GLU A 96 0.48 6.09 -14.65
CA GLU A 96 0.87 4.80 -15.21
C GLU A 96 0.24 4.67 -16.61
N ASN A 97 0.95 4.00 -17.52
CA ASN A 97 0.37 3.63 -18.80
C ASN A 97 -0.68 2.53 -18.57
N PRO A 98 -2.00 2.84 -18.73
CA PRO A 98 -3.06 1.87 -18.40
C PRO A 98 -2.99 0.61 -19.27
N ARG A 99 -2.52 0.74 -20.51
CA ARG A 99 -2.37 -0.40 -21.41
C ARG A 99 -1.26 -1.34 -20.94
N LEU A 100 -0.07 -0.80 -20.64
CA LEU A 100 1.01 -1.59 -20.06
C LEU A 100 0.57 -2.27 -18.77
N PHE A 101 -0.14 -1.57 -17.90
CA PHE A 101 -0.63 -2.12 -16.64
C PHE A 101 -1.60 -3.29 -16.87
N ALA A 102 -2.55 -3.16 -17.79
CA ALA A 102 -3.50 -4.21 -18.15
C ALA A 102 -2.81 -5.43 -18.78
N ASP A 103 -1.85 -5.19 -19.69
CA ASP A 103 -1.07 -6.25 -20.33
C ASP A 103 -0.19 -7.01 -19.31
N LEU A 104 0.41 -6.31 -18.36
CA LEU A 104 1.14 -6.92 -17.24
C LEU A 104 0.24 -7.79 -16.35
N LEU A 105 -0.96 -7.32 -16.02
CA LEU A 105 -1.93 -8.13 -15.27
C LEU A 105 -2.31 -9.40 -16.04
N THR A 106 -2.48 -9.29 -17.35
CA THR A 106 -2.78 -10.42 -18.22
C THR A 106 -1.62 -11.42 -18.24
N ALA A 107 -0.39 -10.96 -18.41
CA ALA A 107 0.80 -11.77 -18.38
C ALA A 107 1.00 -12.47 -17.02
N CYS A 108 0.81 -11.76 -15.91
CA CYS A 108 0.87 -12.34 -14.57
C CYS A 108 -0.14 -13.48 -14.36
N ARG A 109 -1.37 -13.32 -14.89
CA ARG A 109 -2.42 -14.34 -14.78
C ARG A 109 -2.17 -15.54 -15.68
N ALA A 110 -1.70 -15.28 -16.89
CA ALA A 110 -1.41 -16.32 -17.88
C ALA A 110 -0.06 -17.03 -17.64
N GLY A 111 0.83 -16.44 -16.82
CA GLY A 111 2.19 -16.93 -16.65
C GLY A 111 3.03 -16.77 -17.90
N THR A 112 2.78 -15.73 -18.72
CA THR A 112 3.51 -15.42 -19.97
C THR A 112 4.46 -14.24 -19.77
N GLY A 113 5.27 -13.93 -20.78
CA GLY A 113 6.31 -12.92 -20.72
C GLY A 113 6.01 -11.65 -21.50
N LEU A 114 6.90 -10.67 -21.32
CA LEU A 114 7.04 -9.50 -22.19
C LEU A 114 8.50 -9.35 -22.60
N TRP A 115 8.72 -8.96 -23.84
CA TRP A 115 9.98 -8.37 -24.24
C TRP A 115 9.88 -6.86 -23.97
N ILE A 116 10.87 -6.30 -23.29
CA ILE A 116 10.87 -4.88 -22.92
C ILE A 116 12.21 -4.22 -23.25
N ALA A 117 12.18 -2.95 -23.65
CA ALA A 117 13.32 -2.05 -23.52
C ALA A 117 13.20 -1.31 -22.19
N TYR A 118 14.15 -1.52 -21.30
CA TYR A 118 14.10 -1.00 -19.93
C TYR A 118 15.23 -0.04 -19.62
N GLY A 119 14.90 1.21 -19.28
CA GLY A 119 15.83 2.24 -18.85
C GLY A 119 16.24 2.07 -17.39
N SER A 120 17.52 2.19 -17.11
CA SER A 120 18.06 2.23 -15.73
C SER A 120 18.96 3.45 -15.56
N MET A 121 19.33 3.75 -14.30
CA MET A 121 20.26 4.88 -14.05
C MET A 121 21.62 4.66 -14.71
N GLN A 122 22.04 3.41 -14.86
CA GLN A 122 23.30 3.07 -15.53
C GLN A 122 23.16 3.03 -17.07
N ASN A 123 21.96 2.74 -17.57
CA ASN A 123 21.66 2.64 -19.01
C ASN A 123 20.34 3.36 -19.31
N PRO A 124 20.34 4.69 -19.36
CA PRO A 124 19.12 5.48 -19.57
C PRO A 124 18.45 5.21 -20.92
N GLY A 125 19.21 4.89 -21.96
CA GLY A 125 18.70 4.55 -23.30
C GLY A 125 18.00 3.19 -23.38
N GLY A 126 18.07 2.41 -22.30
CA GLY A 126 17.40 1.13 -22.21
C GLY A 126 18.25 -0.06 -22.66
N ILE A 127 17.96 -1.19 -22.04
CA ILE A 127 18.48 -2.51 -22.45
C ILE A 127 17.30 -3.42 -22.67
N GLU A 128 17.33 -4.11 -23.81
CA GLU A 128 16.31 -5.07 -24.20
C GLU A 128 16.44 -6.37 -23.42
N ARG A 129 15.29 -6.89 -22.99
CA ARG A 129 15.24 -8.16 -22.26
C ARG A 129 13.85 -8.77 -22.25
N SER A 130 13.80 -10.09 -22.17
CA SER A 130 12.58 -10.82 -21.86
C SER A 130 12.42 -10.87 -20.34
N ILE A 131 11.21 -10.54 -19.88
CA ILE A 131 10.80 -10.64 -18.49
C ILE A 131 9.50 -11.43 -18.38
N PHE A 132 9.30 -12.07 -17.25
CA PHE A 132 8.10 -12.85 -16.96
C PHE A 132 7.52 -12.32 -15.65
N PRO A 133 6.53 -11.41 -15.75
CA PRO A 133 5.97 -10.74 -14.60
C PRO A 133 5.16 -11.70 -13.75
N ASP A 134 5.24 -11.53 -12.45
CA ASP A 134 4.62 -12.38 -11.45
C ASP A 134 3.67 -11.59 -10.53
N SER A 135 4.03 -10.36 -10.21
CA SER A 135 3.25 -9.49 -9.32
C SER A 135 3.46 -8.02 -9.66
N LEU A 136 2.39 -7.24 -9.49
CA LEU A 136 2.48 -5.78 -9.45
C LEU A 136 2.55 -5.31 -8.01
N VAL A 137 3.49 -4.43 -7.72
CA VAL A 137 3.79 -3.93 -6.38
C VAL A 137 3.64 -2.41 -6.36
N ARG A 138 2.71 -1.90 -5.53
CA ARG A 138 2.65 -0.48 -5.24
C ARG A 138 3.70 -0.15 -4.17
N ALA A 139 4.80 0.47 -4.57
CA ALA A 139 5.76 1.07 -3.66
C ALA A 139 5.37 2.53 -3.36
N PRO A 140 5.94 3.20 -2.35
CA PRO A 140 5.47 4.51 -1.90
C PRO A 140 5.35 5.56 -3.00
N ARG A 141 6.27 5.58 -3.94
CA ARG A 141 6.35 6.63 -4.98
C ARG A 141 5.92 6.17 -6.36
N ARG A 142 5.91 4.85 -6.66
CA ARG A 142 5.69 4.33 -8.02
C ARG A 142 5.30 2.85 -7.99
N TRP A 143 4.75 2.39 -9.09
CA TRP A 143 4.49 0.98 -9.31
C TRP A 143 5.74 0.25 -9.81
N HIS A 144 5.89 -0.99 -9.36
CA HIS A 144 6.88 -1.94 -9.84
C HIS A 144 6.19 -3.22 -10.29
N MET A 145 6.82 -3.95 -11.18
CA MET A 145 6.53 -5.35 -11.43
C MET A 145 7.67 -6.20 -10.88
N ARG A 146 7.34 -7.21 -10.10
CA ARG A 146 8.23 -8.30 -9.75
C ARG A 146 8.21 -9.30 -10.89
N ALA A 147 9.36 -9.60 -11.48
CA ALA A 147 9.45 -10.47 -12.66
C ALA A 147 10.73 -11.31 -12.64
N TRP A 148 10.65 -12.50 -13.22
CA TRP A 148 11.86 -13.23 -13.65
C TRP A 148 12.48 -12.48 -14.82
N CYS A 149 13.77 -12.17 -14.72
CA CYS A 149 14.55 -11.53 -15.78
C CYS A 149 15.38 -12.58 -16.50
N ASP A 150 15.08 -12.86 -17.76
CA ASP A 150 15.80 -13.88 -18.50
C ASP A 150 17.25 -13.50 -18.81
N LEU A 151 17.53 -12.19 -18.98
CA LEU A 151 18.88 -11.67 -19.16
C LEU A 151 19.78 -11.89 -17.93
N ARG A 152 19.23 -11.71 -16.71
CA ARG A 152 19.98 -11.81 -15.45
C ARG A 152 19.82 -13.15 -14.74
N LYS A 153 18.86 -13.98 -15.19
CA LYS A 153 18.54 -15.29 -14.60
C LYS A 153 18.16 -15.21 -13.10
N GLU A 154 17.46 -14.12 -12.74
CA GLU A 154 17.02 -13.86 -11.38
C GLU A 154 15.68 -13.12 -11.34
N PHE A 155 14.95 -13.17 -10.20
CA PHE A 155 13.79 -12.34 -9.96
C PHE A 155 14.22 -10.92 -9.56
N ARG A 156 13.65 -9.92 -10.25
CA ARG A 156 13.94 -8.50 -10.04
C ARG A 156 12.67 -7.67 -10.04
N ASP A 157 12.80 -6.47 -9.47
CA ASP A 157 11.76 -5.45 -9.51
C ASP A 157 12.06 -4.45 -10.62
N PHE A 158 11.06 -4.17 -11.45
CA PHE A 158 11.13 -3.21 -12.55
C PHE A 158 10.12 -2.11 -12.33
N ALA A 159 10.56 -0.85 -12.27
CA ALA A 159 9.65 0.29 -12.20
C ALA A 159 8.89 0.45 -13.51
N LEU A 160 7.55 0.55 -13.46
CA LEU A 160 6.73 0.62 -14.67
C LEU A 160 7.07 1.83 -15.53
N GLY A 161 7.31 2.98 -14.92
CA GLY A 161 7.67 4.20 -15.64
C GLY A 161 9.04 4.19 -16.33
N ARG A 162 9.81 3.10 -16.20
CA ARG A 162 11.09 2.90 -16.89
C ARG A 162 11.01 1.94 -18.05
N VAL A 163 9.84 1.40 -18.35
CA VAL A 163 9.58 0.60 -19.56
C VAL A 163 9.43 1.57 -20.73
N LEU A 164 10.41 1.59 -21.63
CA LEU A 164 10.46 2.50 -22.77
C LEU A 164 9.58 1.98 -23.92
N SER A 165 9.63 0.66 -24.16
CA SER A 165 8.77 -0.04 -25.10
C SER A 165 8.58 -1.48 -24.64
N TYR A 166 7.52 -2.14 -25.13
CA TYR A 166 7.26 -3.53 -24.82
C TYR A 166 6.47 -4.23 -25.92
N THR A 167 6.58 -5.55 -25.93
CA THR A 167 5.77 -6.46 -26.75
C THR A 167 5.43 -7.70 -25.93
N MET A 168 4.18 -8.16 -26.00
CA MET A 168 3.75 -9.38 -25.34
C MET A 168 4.44 -10.59 -25.98
N LEU A 169 4.89 -11.53 -25.15
CA LEU A 169 5.44 -12.81 -25.58
C LEU A 169 4.44 -13.93 -25.24
N ASP A 170 4.14 -14.74 -26.25
CA ASP A 170 3.40 -15.98 -26.06
C ASP A 170 4.38 -17.11 -25.65
N GLN A 171 5.07 -16.89 -24.53
CA GLN A 171 6.04 -17.82 -23.98
C GLN A 171 5.78 -17.96 -22.48
N ALA A 172 5.70 -19.21 -22.01
CA ALA A 172 5.54 -19.51 -20.60
C ALA A 172 6.76 -19.08 -19.77
N ALA A 173 6.51 -18.63 -18.57
CA ALA A 173 7.55 -18.24 -17.63
C ALA A 173 8.48 -19.42 -17.30
N PRO A 174 9.81 -19.29 -17.46
CA PRO A 174 10.77 -20.35 -17.14
C PRO A 174 10.88 -20.60 -15.63
N LYS A 175 10.47 -19.62 -14.82
CA LYS A 175 10.43 -19.70 -13.36
C LYS A 175 9.10 -19.16 -12.85
N LEU A 176 8.52 -19.85 -11.89
CA LEU A 176 7.24 -19.50 -11.27
C LEU A 176 7.48 -18.80 -9.91
N ARG A 177 6.48 -18.05 -9.43
CA ARG A 177 6.46 -17.36 -8.12
C ARG A 177 6.97 -18.22 -6.97
N ARG A 178 6.61 -19.51 -6.92
CA ARG A 178 7.07 -20.44 -5.88
C ARG A 178 8.60 -20.61 -5.83
N GLN A 179 9.31 -20.26 -6.89
CA GLN A 179 10.76 -20.33 -6.99
C GLN A 179 11.46 -19.00 -6.65
N ASP A 180 10.69 -17.92 -6.43
CA ASP A 180 11.22 -16.65 -5.96
C ASP A 180 11.44 -16.73 -4.43
N VAL A 181 12.68 -17.01 -4.04
CA VAL A 181 13.05 -17.18 -2.64
C VAL A 181 12.77 -15.94 -1.82
N ASP A 182 13.09 -14.76 -2.34
CA ASP A 182 12.91 -13.50 -1.61
C ASP A 182 11.43 -13.09 -1.50
N TRP A 183 10.61 -13.44 -2.49
CA TRP A 183 9.17 -13.24 -2.43
C TRP A 183 8.48 -14.16 -1.42
N ASN A 184 8.94 -15.40 -1.33
CA ASN A 184 8.32 -16.41 -0.47
C ASN A 184 8.89 -16.39 0.97
N LYS A 185 10.02 -15.74 1.19
CA LYS A 185 10.60 -15.54 2.51
C LYS A 185 10.02 -14.30 3.18
N PHE A 186 9.61 -14.42 4.45
CA PHE A 186 9.23 -13.29 5.29
C PHE A 186 10.35 -12.94 6.26
N VAL A 187 10.51 -11.66 6.50
CA VAL A 187 11.41 -11.09 7.52
C VAL A 187 10.60 -10.23 8.48
N ASN A 188 11.06 -10.13 9.71
CA ASN A 188 10.48 -9.22 10.71
C ASN A 188 11.37 -7.98 10.80
N LEU A 189 10.81 -6.81 10.55
CA LEU A 189 11.44 -5.52 10.78
C LEU A 189 11.07 -5.06 12.19
N LYS A 190 12.04 -4.99 13.09
CA LYS A 190 11.84 -4.47 14.45
C LYS A 190 12.11 -2.98 14.45
N VAL A 191 11.05 -2.19 14.48
CA VAL A 191 11.09 -0.73 14.43
C VAL A 191 10.98 -0.17 15.84
N VAL A 192 11.89 0.71 16.21
CA VAL A 192 11.92 1.42 17.50
C VAL A 192 12.05 2.94 17.28
N ALA A 193 11.76 3.73 18.30
CA ALA A 193 12.13 5.13 18.30
C ALA A 193 13.64 5.27 18.20
N HIS A 194 14.16 6.26 17.46
CA HIS A 194 15.60 6.41 17.26
C HIS A 194 16.32 6.59 18.60
N PRO A 195 17.37 5.81 18.89
CA PRO A 195 17.98 5.75 20.22
C PRO A 195 18.70 7.06 20.64
N GLU A 196 19.11 7.90 19.70
CA GLU A 196 19.71 9.20 20.01
C GLU A 196 18.72 10.24 20.52
N PHE A 197 17.41 9.99 20.47
CA PHE A 197 16.44 10.86 21.14
C PHE A 197 16.43 10.61 22.64
N GLY A 198 16.27 11.69 23.42
CA GLY A 198 16.03 11.62 24.86
C GLY A 198 14.72 10.87 25.17
N GLU A 199 14.59 10.42 26.41
CA GLU A 199 13.51 9.52 26.82
C GLU A 199 12.09 10.10 26.59
N GLU A 200 11.90 11.41 26.78
CA GLU A 200 10.61 12.06 26.55
C GLU A 200 10.21 12.03 25.07
N HIS A 201 11.16 12.30 24.15
CA HIS A 201 10.93 12.20 22.71
C HIS A 201 10.63 10.76 22.29
N GLN A 202 11.39 9.79 22.82
CA GLN A 202 11.13 8.37 22.54
C GLN A 202 9.73 7.96 23.02
N ARG A 203 9.27 8.45 24.18
CA ARG A 203 7.93 8.19 24.69
C ARG A 203 6.84 8.76 23.77
N LEU A 204 7.05 9.98 23.28
CA LEU A 204 6.16 10.61 22.31
C LEU A 204 6.06 9.78 21.00
N LEU A 205 7.19 9.40 20.42
CA LEU A 205 7.25 8.58 19.19
C LEU A 205 6.61 7.20 19.39
N ARG A 206 6.82 6.58 20.54
CA ARG A 206 6.16 5.30 20.88
C ARG A 206 4.64 5.45 20.94
N ARG A 207 4.15 6.55 21.49
CA ARG A 207 2.71 6.85 21.51
C ARG A 207 2.15 7.07 20.11
N GLU A 208 2.86 7.81 19.27
CA GLU A 208 2.45 8.18 17.91
C GLU A 208 2.43 6.96 16.97
N TYR A 209 3.52 6.19 16.94
CA TYR A 209 3.71 5.14 15.95
C TYR A 209 3.42 3.72 16.46
N PHE A 210 3.51 3.47 17.75
CA PHE A 210 3.48 2.11 18.32
C PHE A 210 2.37 1.89 19.35
N ALA A 211 1.41 2.81 19.44
CA ALA A 211 0.35 2.78 20.46
C ALA A 211 0.92 2.60 21.89
N GLY A 212 2.05 3.26 22.19
CA GLY A 212 2.72 3.22 23.50
C GLY A 212 3.63 2.01 23.73
N LYS A 213 3.70 1.04 22.82
CA LYS A 213 4.61 -0.13 22.92
C LYS A 213 6.07 0.29 22.71
N ALA A 214 7.00 -0.51 23.18
CA ALA A 214 8.43 -0.25 23.02
C ALA A 214 8.91 -0.35 21.56
N SER A 215 8.29 -1.21 20.76
CA SER A 215 8.63 -1.47 19.36
C SER A 215 7.41 -1.87 18.55
N LEU A 216 7.53 -1.70 17.25
CA LEU A 216 6.61 -2.23 16.23
C LEU A 216 7.32 -3.33 15.44
N ASN A 217 6.72 -4.52 15.36
CA ASN A 217 7.24 -5.62 14.57
C ASN A 217 6.41 -5.76 13.29
N LEU A 218 7.04 -5.52 12.14
CA LEU A 218 6.42 -5.62 10.82
C LEU A 218 6.90 -6.88 10.12
N ARG A 219 6.00 -7.83 9.90
CA ARG A 219 6.28 -9.03 9.10
C ARG A 219 6.05 -8.72 7.63
N VAL A 220 7.13 -8.65 6.85
CA VAL A 220 7.09 -8.27 5.43
C VAL A 220 7.79 -9.32 4.58
N ARG A 221 7.44 -9.42 3.28
CA ARG A 221 8.20 -10.24 2.34
C ARG A 221 9.62 -9.67 2.21
N LYS A 222 10.63 -10.54 2.18
CA LYS A 222 12.02 -10.11 2.04
C LYS A 222 12.23 -9.21 0.82
N ALA A 223 11.63 -9.57 -0.32
CA ALA A 223 11.68 -8.77 -1.55
C ALA A 223 11.11 -7.33 -1.41
N LEU A 224 10.23 -7.09 -0.43
CA LEU A 224 9.57 -5.79 -0.22
C LEU A 224 10.14 -5.00 0.97
N ALA A 225 11.07 -5.57 1.73
CA ALA A 225 11.58 -4.97 2.96
C ALA A 225 12.23 -3.60 2.74
N SER A 226 12.98 -3.43 1.66
CA SER A 226 13.62 -2.16 1.32
C SER A 226 12.62 -1.04 1.04
N TYR A 227 11.47 -1.35 0.43
CA TYR A 227 10.41 -0.37 0.20
C TYR A 227 9.78 0.11 1.51
N VAL A 228 9.55 -0.80 2.46
CA VAL A 228 9.00 -0.46 3.78
C VAL A 228 9.99 0.41 4.56
N VAL A 229 11.28 0.08 4.53
CA VAL A 229 12.34 0.88 5.18
C VAL A 229 12.39 2.28 4.61
N GLN A 230 12.31 2.43 3.29
CA GLN A 230 12.29 3.74 2.62
C GLN A 230 11.03 4.53 2.93
N ASP A 231 9.87 3.89 2.94
CA ASP A 231 8.58 4.52 3.21
C ASP A 231 8.51 5.11 4.62
N LEU A 232 8.90 4.31 5.58
CA LEU A 232 8.93 4.71 6.99
C LEU A 232 10.16 5.55 7.36
N ARG A 233 11.06 5.82 6.41
CA ARG A 233 12.34 6.51 6.63
C ARG A 233 13.09 5.97 7.85
N LEU A 234 13.20 4.65 7.93
CA LEU A 234 13.90 4.01 9.04
C LEU A 234 15.40 4.29 8.93
N ALA A 235 16.00 4.75 10.01
CA ALA A 235 17.45 4.71 10.16
C ALA A 235 17.92 3.25 10.12
N THR A 236 18.98 2.97 9.38
CA THR A 236 19.62 1.66 9.31
C THR A 236 21.07 1.69 9.77
N ASP A 237 21.66 2.89 9.81
CA ASP A 237 23.02 3.17 10.28
C ASP A 237 22.99 4.41 11.19
N LEU A 238 23.19 4.23 12.49
CA LEU A 238 23.14 5.30 13.49
C LEU A 238 24.21 6.36 13.32
N LYS A 239 25.32 6.08 12.61
CA LYS A 239 26.36 7.08 12.34
C LYS A 239 25.95 8.06 11.24
N ARG A 240 25.17 7.58 10.28
CA ARG A 240 24.73 8.33 9.10
C ARG A 240 23.33 8.89 9.26
N ASP A 241 22.39 8.07 9.72
CA ASP A 241 20.94 8.32 9.72
C ASP A 241 20.52 8.87 11.09
N ARG A 242 20.63 10.20 11.30
CA ARG A 242 20.46 10.86 12.60
C ARG A 242 19.14 11.63 12.75
N PRO A 243 18.69 11.86 14.01
CA PRO A 243 17.64 12.83 14.30
C PRO A 243 17.99 14.26 13.86
N PRO A 244 17.00 15.13 13.60
CA PRO A 244 15.56 14.86 13.63
C PRO A 244 15.01 14.24 12.33
N GLN A 245 15.85 14.04 11.32
CA GLN A 245 15.43 13.55 10.00
C GLN A 245 14.98 12.09 10.03
N PHE A 246 15.58 11.28 10.89
CA PHE A 246 15.21 9.89 11.14
C PHE A 246 14.65 9.76 12.56
N GLN A 247 13.35 9.60 12.66
CA GLN A 247 12.68 9.47 13.95
C GLN A 247 12.61 8.02 14.42
N LEU A 248 12.63 7.08 13.46
CA LEU A 248 12.51 5.65 13.69
C LEU A 248 13.78 4.93 13.26
N TYR A 249 14.10 3.84 13.95
CA TYR A 249 15.28 3.04 13.71
C TYR A 249 14.92 1.57 13.53
N LEU A 250 15.55 0.90 12.58
CA LEU A 250 15.46 -0.53 12.37
C LEU A 250 16.48 -1.24 13.27
N GLU A 251 16.03 -1.64 14.46
CA GLU A 251 16.91 -2.19 15.51
C GLU A 251 17.65 -3.46 15.08
N ASN A 252 17.03 -4.26 14.23
CA ASN A 252 17.63 -5.51 13.74
C ASN A 252 18.22 -5.42 12.32
N SER A 253 18.64 -4.23 11.88
CA SER A 253 19.23 -4.01 10.56
C SER A 253 20.42 -4.93 10.25
N GLU A 254 21.33 -5.13 11.23
CA GLU A 254 22.50 -5.99 11.06
C GLU A 254 22.14 -7.45 10.79
N SER A 255 21.08 -7.98 11.44
CA SER A 255 20.64 -9.37 11.26
C SER A 255 19.96 -9.62 9.90
N LEU A 256 19.59 -8.55 9.18
CA LEU A 256 18.95 -8.61 7.88
C LEU A 256 19.97 -8.56 6.73
N GLY A 257 21.26 -8.42 7.04
CA GLY A 257 22.36 -8.51 6.10
C GLY A 257 22.29 -7.52 4.93
N ASP A 258 22.65 -7.98 3.73
CA ASP A 258 22.76 -7.16 2.52
C ASP A 258 21.46 -6.50 2.02
N LEU A 259 20.31 -6.71 2.69
CA LEU A 259 19.05 -6.10 2.28
C LEU A 259 19.11 -4.55 2.25
N PHE A 260 20.01 -3.95 3.02
CA PHE A 260 20.13 -2.50 3.19
C PHE A 260 21.53 -1.96 2.89
N SER A 261 22.45 -2.80 2.40
CA SER A 261 23.77 -2.35 1.98
C SER A 261 23.67 -1.33 0.85
N VAL A 262 24.57 -0.35 0.88
CA VAL A 262 24.67 0.72 -0.13
C VAL A 262 24.89 0.08 -1.51
N GLY A 263 23.84 0.06 -2.33
CA GLY A 263 23.83 -0.59 -3.66
C GLY A 263 22.61 -1.48 -3.93
N SER A 264 21.85 -1.88 -2.90
CA SER A 264 20.62 -2.67 -3.03
C SER A 264 19.36 -1.82 -3.26
N VAL A 265 19.50 -0.56 -3.69
CA VAL A 265 18.34 0.19 -4.20
C VAL A 265 17.86 -0.55 -5.45
N PRO A 266 16.59 -1.02 -5.50
CA PRO A 266 16.05 -1.65 -6.69
C PRO A 266 16.24 -0.72 -7.88
N SER A 267 17.00 -1.17 -8.85
CA SER A 267 17.44 -0.43 -10.06
C SER A 267 16.27 -0.08 -10.96
#